data_9c3fa428b0a5031d9a86a10ee6ef8d6b
#
_entry.id   9c3fa428b0a5031d9a86a10ee6ef8d6b
#
_cell.length_a   1.000
_cell.length_b   1.000
_cell.length_c   1.000
_cell.angle_alpha   90.00
_cell.angle_beta   90.00
_cell.angle_gamma   90.00
#
_symmetry.space_group_name_H-M   'P 1'
#
loop_
_entity.id
_entity.type
_entity.pdbx_description
1 polymer ?
#
loop_
_entity_poly.entity_id
_entity_poly.type
_entity_poly.pdbx_seq_one_letter_code
_entity_poly.pdbx_strand_id
1 'polypeptide(L)' 'MEKNCVVLYKAGKFYSAYGDCGIIIHNLMWYKYVEYKHSAGFPESSIAKVKKTLEDAKLPYMIYEK' A
#
# COMPACT_ATOMS: atom_id res chain seq x y z
N MET A 1 -10.49 -18.18 -4.13
CA MET A 1 -9.99 -17.54 -4.35
C MET A 1 -9.29 -16.81 -3.52
N GLU A 2 -8.57 -16.38 -3.53
CA GLU A 2 -7.90 -15.82 -2.79
C GLU A 2 -8.10 -14.58 -2.45
N LYS A 3 -7.85 -14.11 -1.47
CA LYS A 3 -8.11 -12.92 -1.20
C LYS A 3 -7.08 -12.03 -1.53
N ASN A 4 -7.36 -10.81 -1.87
CA ASN A 4 -6.36 -9.82 -2.21
C ASN A 4 -5.96 -9.08 -0.95
N CYS A 5 -4.92 -9.57 -0.34
CA CYS A 5 -4.40 -8.92 0.86
C CYS A 5 -3.32 -7.93 0.46
N VAL A 6 -3.47 -6.69 0.86
CA VAL A 6 -2.50 -5.65 0.54
C VAL A 6 -1.40 -5.68 1.59
N VAL A 7 -0.16 -5.89 1.15
CA VAL A 7 0.97 -5.98 2.07
C VAL A 7 1.77 -4.69 1.99
N LEU A 8 1.93 -4.04 3.12
CA LEU A 8 2.68 -2.80 3.22
C LEU A 8 3.95 -3.03 4.02
N TYR A 9 5.05 -2.49 3.54
CA TYR A 9 6.32 -2.60 4.23
C TYR A 9 6.74 -1.25 4.75
N LYS A 10 6.98 -1.14 6.02
CA LYS A 10 7.43 0.12 6.62
C LYS A 10 8.94 0.11 6.75
N ALA A 11 9.58 1.13 6.23
CA ALA A 11 11.01 1.30 6.34
C ALA A 11 11.26 2.76 6.67
N GLY A 12 11.73 3.03 7.88
CA GLY A 12 11.91 4.40 8.31
C GLY A 12 10.58 5.10 8.40
N LYS A 13 10.43 6.19 7.68
CA LYS A 13 9.20 6.98 7.73
C LYS A 13 8.35 6.81 6.47
N PHE A 14 8.61 5.74 5.72
CA PHE A 14 7.85 5.49 4.51
C PHE A 14 7.29 4.09 4.50
N TYR A 15 6.16 3.95 3.85
CA TYR A 15 5.57 2.65 3.58
C TYR A 15 5.70 2.38 2.08
N SER A 16 5.83 1.10 1.74
CA SER A 16 5.93 0.70 0.34
C SER A 16 5.03 -0.51 0.10
N ALA A 17 4.44 -0.57 -1.08
CA ALA A 17 3.65 -1.72 -1.50
C ALA A 17 4.21 -2.16 -2.84
N TYR A 18 4.47 -3.46 -2.97
CA TYR A 18 5.12 -3.99 -4.16
C TYR A 18 4.18 -4.79 -5.03
N GLY A 19 4.48 -4.84 -6.32
CA GLY A 19 3.72 -5.64 -7.27
C GLY A 19 2.27 -5.21 -7.33
N ASP A 20 1.38 -6.19 -7.27
CA ASP A 20 -0.06 -5.90 -7.36
C ASP A 20 -0.53 -5.01 -6.22
N CYS A 21 0.08 -5.14 -5.05
CA CYS A 21 -0.29 -4.29 -3.93
C CYS A 21 0.02 -2.83 -4.25
N GLY A 22 1.15 -2.58 -4.91
CA GLY A 22 1.48 -1.22 -5.31
C GLY A 22 0.50 -0.67 -6.33
N ILE A 23 0.07 -1.51 -7.25
CA ILE A 23 -0.91 -1.10 -8.25
C ILE A 23 -2.24 -0.75 -7.57
N ILE A 24 -2.65 -1.53 -6.59
CA ILE A 24 -3.88 -1.25 -5.85
C ILE A 24 -3.78 0.10 -5.14
N ILE A 25 -2.66 0.35 -4.47
CA ILE A 25 -2.46 1.62 -3.79
C ILE A 25 -2.48 2.78 -4.78
N HIS A 26 -1.82 2.61 -5.91
CA HIS A 26 -1.82 3.65 -6.93
C HIS A 26 -3.23 3.94 -7.44
N ASN A 27 -3.99 2.90 -7.73
CA ASN A 27 -5.33 3.07 -8.29
C ASN A 27 -6.32 3.68 -7.30
N LEU A 28 -6.20 3.33 -6.02
CA LEU A 28 -7.13 3.83 -5.03
C LEU A 28 -6.80 5.23 -4.54
N MET A 29 -5.53 5.55 -4.44
CA MET A 29 -5.11 6.77 -3.77
C MET A 29 -4.22 7.66 -4.61
N TRP A 30 -3.96 7.27 -5.84
CA TRP A 30 -3.16 8.07 -6.77
C TRP A 30 -1.73 8.33 -6.34
N TYR A 31 -1.18 7.51 -5.44
CA TYR A 31 0.23 7.60 -5.11
C TYR A 31 1.04 7.07 -6.28
N LYS A 32 2.21 7.62 -6.46
CA LYS A 32 3.01 7.27 -7.61
C LYS A 32 3.44 5.82 -7.59
N TYR A 33 3.28 5.14 -8.71
CA TYR A 33 3.77 3.78 -8.89
C TYR A 33 5.04 3.85 -9.70
N VAL A 34 6.12 3.30 -9.15
CA VAL A 34 7.42 3.31 -9.82
C VAL A 34 7.61 1.99 -10.52
N GLU A 35 7.53 2.00 -11.84
CA GLU A 35 7.52 0.76 -12.60
C GLU A 35 8.77 -0.07 -12.47
N TYR A 36 9.93 0.56 -12.53
CA TYR A 36 11.15 -0.23 -12.47
C TYR A 36 11.37 -0.86 -11.10
N LYS A 37 10.71 -0.36 -10.08
CA LYS A 37 10.76 -0.96 -8.74
C LYS A 37 9.54 -1.81 -8.47
N HIS A 38 8.54 -1.76 -9.34
CA HIS A 38 7.28 -2.44 -9.17
C HIS A 38 6.68 -2.12 -7.80
N SER A 39 6.69 -0.84 -7.43
CA SER A 39 6.22 -0.46 -6.11
C SER A 39 5.61 0.92 -6.10
N ALA A 40 4.75 1.14 -5.12
CA ALA A 40 4.22 2.46 -4.81
C ALA A 40 4.55 2.75 -3.36
N GLY A 41 4.84 4.00 -3.04
CA GLY A 41 5.21 4.36 -1.68
C GLY A 41 4.49 5.59 -1.22
N PHE A 42 4.42 5.75 0.11
CA PHE A 42 3.81 6.94 0.69
C PHE A 42 4.42 7.17 2.07
N PRO A 43 4.36 8.41 2.56
CA PRO A 43 4.95 8.71 3.87
C PRO A 43 4.09 8.16 5.01
N GLU A 44 4.72 7.94 6.16
CA GLU A 44 3.99 7.39 7.29
C GLU A 44 2.86 8.30 7.75
N SER A 45 2.94 9.57 7.49
CA SER A 45 1.87 10.48 7.89
C SER A 45 0.56 10.21 7.15
N SER A 46 0.62 9.46 6.04
CA SER A 46 -0.57 9.13 5.27
C SER A 46 -1.17 7.78 5.65
N ILE A 47 -0.57 7.07 6.61
CA ILE A 47 -1.01 5.70 6.89
C ILE A 47 -2.46 5.61 7.36
N ALA A 48 -2.90 6.56 8.16
CA ALA A 48 -4.27 6.52 8.65
C ALA A 48 -5.27 6.63 7.50
N LYS A 49 -4.98 7.50 6.55
CA LYS A 49 -5.83 7.66 5.38
C LYS A 49 -5.81 6.40 4.52
N VAL A 50 -4.63 5.81 4.36
CA VAL A 50 -4.50 4.59 3.57
C VAL A 50 -5.30 3.46 4.21
N LYS A 51 -5.17 3.30 5.53
CA LYS A 51 -5.91 2.25 6.23
C LYS A 51 -7.41 2.43 6.05
N LYS A 52 -7.90 3.65 6.20
CA LYS A 52 -9.31 3.91 6.06
C LYS A 52 -9.79 3.62 4.65
N THR A 53 -9.01 4.01 3.64
CA THR A 53 -9.38 3.76 2.26
C THR A 53 -9.45 2.26 1.97
N LEU A 54 -8.49 1.49 2.49
CA LEU A 54 -8.49 0.05 2.29
C LEU A 54 -9.67 -0.59 3.00
N GLU A 55 -10.01 -0.12 4.19
CA GLU A 55 -11.15 -0.65 4.91
C GLU A 55 -12.45 -0.34 4.17
N ASP A 56 -12.57 0.88 3.65
CA ASP A 56 -13.76 1.25 2.90
C ASP A 56 -13.91 0.41 1.64
N ALA A 57 -12.80 0.02 1.04
CA ALA A 57 -12.82 -0.82 -0.14
C ALA A 57 -12.94 -2.31 0.21
N LYS A 58 -12.97 -2.61 1.51
CA LYS A 58 -13.08 -3.99 2.00
C LYS A 58 -11.90 -4.84 1.58
N LEU A 59 -10.73 -4.23 1.56
CA LEU A 59 -9.49 -4.93 1.22
C LEU A 59 -8.69 -5.16 2.50
N PRO A 60 -8.39 -6.39 2.84
CA PRO A 60 -7.57 -6.65 4.02
C PRO A 60 -6.15 -6.19 3.75
N TYR A 61 -5.44 -5.82 4.80
CA TYR A 61 -4.06 -5.40 4.65
C TYR A 61 -3.22 -5.89 5.81
N MET A 62 -1.93 -5.98 5.57
CA MET A 62 -0.96 -6.34 6.59
C MET A 62 0.19 -5.35 6.50
N ILE A 63 0.79 -5.05 7.64
CA ILE A 63 1.93 -4.13 7.70
C ILE A 63 3.11 -4.86 8.31
N TYR A 64 4.23 -4.85 7.59
CA TYR A 64 5.47 -5.40 8.11
C TYR A 64 6.43 -4.27 8.37
N GLU A 65 7.09 -4.30 9.51
CA GLU A 65 8.10 -3.31 9.83
C GLU A 65 9.46 -3.94 9.80
N LYS A 66 10.42 -3.20 9.31
CA LYS A 66 11.79 -3.67 9.31
C LYS A 66 12.48 -3.33 10.61
#